data_f6491882f00efffa59ce2ae922c037d7
#
_entry.id   f6491882f00efffa59ce2ae922c037d7
#
_cell.length_a   1.000
_cell.length_b   1.000
_cell.length_c   1.000
_cell.angle_alpha   90.00
_cell.angle_beta   90.00
_cell.angle_gamma   90.00
#
_symmetry.space_group_name_H-M   'P 1'
#
loop_
_entity.id
_entity.type
_entity.pdbx_description
1 polymer ?
#
loop_
_entity_poly.entity_id
_entity_poly.type
_entity_poly.pdbx_seq_one_letter_code
_entity_poly.pdbx_strand_id
1 'polypeptide(L)'
;MRRFTVTCILLVSATAAFVGTSWHATAAGQQVSRPPSPAPTPTPTARRAIRPDKFPNTGLPYSPGILAGDTLYLSGQLGRDPATAMLVPGGIDAETRQALVNLGEVLKAAGMDFRNVVSVTAFISDFKDFQRFNAVYREFFSTDPPARATVQVAGLNLGAAVEIQMIAVR
;
A
#
# COMPACT_ATOMS: atom_id res chain seq x y z
N MET A 1 -12.49 71.27 -23.42
CA MET A 1 -12.34 71.82 -24.78
C MET A 1 -12.59 70.69 -25.78
N ARG A 2 -13.79 70.77 -26.40
CA ARG A 2 -14.01 70.90 -27.86
C ARG A 2 -13.26 69.84 -28.67
N ARG A 3 -13.83 69.04 -29.55
CA ARG A 3 -14.92 69.32 -30.51
C ARG A 3 -15.56 68.02 -30.99
N PHE A 4 -16.86 68.03 -31.19
CA PHE A 4 -17.68 67.17 -32.04
C PHE A 4 -17.28 67.31 -33.51
N THR A 5 -17.38 66.20 -34.27
CA THR A 5 -17.66 66.31 -35.69
C THR A 5 -18.58 65.14 -36.10
N VAL A 6 -19.77 65.54 -36.51
CA VAL A 6 -20.81 64.77 -37.17
C VAL A 6 -20.59 64.89 -38.66
N THR A 7 -20.69 63.83 -39.44
CA THR A 7 -20.95 63.92 -40.88
C THR A 7 -21.68 62.66 -41.38
N CYS A 8 -22.81 62.81 -41.65
CA CYS A 8 -23.85 62.69 -42.70
C CYS A 8 -23.67 61.60 -43.72
N ILE A 9 -24.60 60.70 -43.67
CA ILE A 9 -25.49 60.08 -44.69
C ILE A 9 -25.05 60.00 -46.13
N LEU A 10 -25.08 58.79 -46.70
CA LEU A 10 -25.52 58.56 -48.11
C LEU A 10 -26.22 57.19 -48.20
N LEU A 11 -27.51 57.23 -48.48
CA LEU A 11 -28.33 56.11 -48.93
C LEU A 11 -28.00 55.76 -50.39
N VAL A 12 -27.66 54.50 -50.65
CA VAL A 12 -27.72 53.93 -51.99
C VAL A 12 -28.62 52.66 -51.91
N SER A 13 -29.78 52.80 -52.48
CA SER A 13 -30.70 51.69 -52.74
C SER A 13 -30.23 50.87 -53.93
N ALA A 14 -29.89 49.62 -53.73
CA ALA A 14 -29.68 48.65 -54.81
C ALA A 14 -30.61 47.44 -54.55
N THR A 15 -31.62 47.33 -55.38
CA THR A 15 -32.46 46.16 -55.57
C THR A 15 -31.60 45.03 -56.17
N ALA A 16 -31.40 43.96 -55.44
CA ALA A 16 -30.82 42.72 -55.95
C ALA A 16 -31.77 41.54 -55.81
N ALA A 17 -31.96 40.85 -56.88
CA ALA A 17 -32.86 39.74 -57.09
C ALA A 17 -32.57 38.56 -56.12
N PHE A 18 -33.67 38.04 -55.59
CA PHE A 18 -33.66 36.81 -54.76
C PHE A 18 -33.50 35.60 -55.67
N VAL A 19 -32.30 35.04 -55.77
CA VAL A 19 -32.07 33.69 -56.27
C VAL A 19 -32.19 32.72 -55.13
N GLY A 20 -33.29 32.01 -55.07
CA GLY A 20 -33.52 30.97 -54.04
C GLY A 20 -32.59 29.78 -54.23
N THR A 21 -31.59 29.67 -53.40
CA THR A 21 -30.83 28.44 -53.23
C THR A 21 -31.44 27.69 -52.04
N SER A 22 -32.09 26.59 -52.32
CA SER A 22 -32.62 25.66 -51.31
C SER A 22 -31.42 24.98 -50.58
N TRP A 23 -31.13 25.43 -49.40
CA TRP A 23 -30.19 24.75 -48.53
C TRP A 23 -30.88 23.55 -47.90
N HIS A 24 -30.67 22.36 -48.45
CA HIS A 24 -30.98 21.13 -47.72
C HIS A 24 -30.00 20.98 -46.58
N ALA A 25 -30.40 21.38 -45.40
CA ALA A 25 -29.67 21.09 -44.15
C ALA A 25 -29.78 19.58 -43.90
N THR A 26 -28.76 18.84 -44.30
CA THR A 26 -28.58 17.45 -43.86
C THR A 26 -28.24 17.52 -42.36
N ALA A 27 -29.26 17.24 -41.52
CA ALA A 27 -29.05 17.05 -40.09
C ALA A 27 -28.23 15.79 -39.90
N ALA A 28 -26.88 15.95 -39.90
CA ALA A 28 -25.98 14.93 -39.39
C ALA A 28 -26.27 14.82 -37.88
N GLY A 29 -27.01 13.75 -37.51
CA GLY A 29 -27.26 13.44 -36.11
C GLY A 29 -25.94 13.31 -35.37
N GLN A 30 -25.58 14.34 -34.61
CA GLN A 30 -24.51 14.22 -33.61
C GLN A 30 -24.96 13.18 -32.56
N GLN A 31 -24.39 11.99 -32.68
CA GLN A 31 -24.54 10.95 -31.69
C GLN A 31 -23.79 11.46 -30.45
N VAL A 32 -24.55 12.05 -29.49
CA VAL A 32 -24.04 12.42 -28.18
C VAL A 32 -23.61 11.12 -27.52
N SER A 33 -22.31 10.83 -27.54
CA SER A 33 -21.74 9.70 -26.84
C SER A 33 -22.06 9.86 -25.34
N ARG A 34 -22.89 8.96 -24.83
CA ARG A 34 -23.21 8.89 -23.40
C ARG A 34 -21.87 8.81 -22.63
N PRO A 35 -21.64 9.67 -21.63
CA PRO A 35 -20.42 9.56 -20.83
C PRO A 35 -20.32 8.14 -20.24
N PRO A 36 -19.13 7.55 -20.15
CA PRO A 36 -18.96 6.23 -19.57
C PRO A 36 -19.58 6.19 -18.18
N SER A 37 -20.30 5.12 -17.88
CA SER A 37 -20.87 4.90 -16.56
C SER A 37 -19.75 4.98 -15.52
N PRO A 38 -19.94 5.69 -14.39
CA PRO A 38 -18.92 5.72 -13.35
C PRO A 38 -18.55 4.30 -12.96
N ALA A 39 -17.23 4.04 -12.83
CA ALA A 39 -16.73 2.77 -12.37
C ALA A 39 -17.37 2.43 -11.01
N PRO A 40 -17.71 1.15 -10.75
CA PRO A 40 -18.31 0.76 -9.48
C PRO A 40 -17.39 1.20 -8.33
N THR A 41 -17.96 1.90 -7.36
CA THR A 41 -17.24 2.28 -6.14
C THR A 41 -16.73 0.99 -5.49
N PRO A 42 -15.41 0.86 -5.21
CA PRO A 42 -14.89 -0.35 -4.60
C PRO A 42 -15.58 -0.57 -3.24
N THR A 43 -16.18 -1.74 -3.08
CA THR A 43 -16.74 -2.16 -1.78
C THR A 43 -15.60 -2.15 -0.75
N PRO A 44 -15.80 -1.58 0.45
CA PRO A 44 -14.77 -1.60 1.48
C PRO A 44 -14.29 -3.03 1.72
N THR A 45 -13.03 -3.30 1.49
CA THR A 45 -12.44 -4.62 1.73
C THR A 45 -12.55 -4.96 3.21
N ALA A 46 -13.28 -6.03 3.54
CA ALA A 46 -13.43 -6.49 4.91
C ALA A 46 -12.04 -6.77 5.52
N ARG A 47 -11.76 -6.15 6.67
CA ARG A 47 -10.52 -6.41 7.41
C ARG A 47 -10.77 -7.54 8.42
N ARG A 48 -9.81 -8.46 8.55
CA ARG A 48 -9.85 -9.58 9.50
C ARG A 48 -8.57 -9.64 10.31
N ALA A 49 -8.67 -9.69 11.64
CA ALA A 49 -7.53 -9.96 12.51
C ALA A 49 -7.10 -11.43 12.37
N ILE A 50 -5.80 -11.65 12.23
CA ILE A 50 -5.16 -12.96 12.18
C ILE A 50 -4.44 -13.18 13.50
N ARG A 51 -4.81 -14.25 14.21
CA ARG A 51 -4.23 -14.64 15.50
C ARG A 51 -3.95 -16.13 15.45
N PRO A 52 -2.68 -16.56 15.47
CA PRO A 52 -2.34 -17.97 15.61
C PRO A 52 -2.81 -18.50 16.98
N ASP A 53 -3.26 -19.76 17.04
CA ASP A 53 -3.80 -20.37 18.27
C ASP A 53 -2.80 -20.36 19.44
N LYS A 54 -1.53 -20.53 19.15
CA LYS A 54 -0.44 -20.56 20.13
C LYS A 54 0.21 -19.20 20.37
N PHE A 55 -0.34 -18.12 19.80
CA PHE A 55 0.24 -16.80 19.96
C PHE A 55 -0.14 -16.24 21.35
N PRO A 56 0.82 -15.78 22.15
CA PRO A 56 0.53 -15.31 23.50
C PRO A 56 -0.44 -14.13 23.46
N ASN A 57 -1.51 -14.22 24.25
CA ASN A 57 -2.36 -13.06 24.49
C ASN A 57 -1.62 -12.13 25.46
N THR A 58 -0.96 -11.14 24.91
CA THR A 58 -0.17 -10.18 25.69
C THR A 58 -1.02 -9.11 26.38
N GLY A 59 -2.34 -9.04 26.11
CA GLY A 59 -3.20 -7.95 26.57
C GLY A 59 -2.90 -6.60 25.91
N LEU A 60 -1.94 -6.54 24.99
CA LEU A 60 -1.55 -5.31 24.29
C LEU A 60 -2.55 -4.97 23.17
N PRO A 61 -2.77 -3.67 22.89
CA PRO A 61 -3.82 -3.20 21.98
C PRO A 61 -3.43 -3.33 20.50
N TYR A 62 -3.00 -4.52 20.05
CA TYR A 62 -2.69 -4.82 18.66
C TYR A 62 -3.10 -6.23 18.24
N SER A 63 -3.12 -6.50 16.95
CA SER A 63 -3.30 -7.83 16.37
C SER A 63 -2.00 -8.31 15.75
N PRO A 64 -1.60 -9.58 15.89
CA PRO A 64 -0.40 -10.12 15.26
C PRO A 64 -0.38 -9.95 13.74
N GLY A 65 -1.57 -10.03 13.11
CA GLY A 65 -1.72 -9.72 11.70
C GLY A 65 -3.11 -9.16 11.39
N ILE A 66 -3.20 -8.38 10.31
CA ILE A 66 -4.45 -7.89 9.74
C ILE A 66 -4.47 -8.26 8.26
N LEU A 67 -5.43 -9.08 7.87
CA LEU A 67 -5.71 -9.38 6.46
C LEU A 67 -6.76 -8.39 5.95
N ALA A 68 -6.42 -7.66 4.89
CA ALA A 68 -7.28 -6.70 4.19
C ALA A 68 -7.24 -7.04 2.69
N GLY A 69 -8.31 -7.66 2.18
CA GLY A 69 -8.29 -8.27 0.85
C GLY A 69 -7.22 -9.36 0.75
N ASP A 70 -6.34 -9.24 -0.23
CA ASP A 70 -5.23 -10.17 -0.45
C ASP A 70 -3.95 -9.76 0.30
N THR A 71 -3.95 -8.63 1.00
CA THR A 71 -2.77 -8.12 1.70
C THR A 71 -2.84 -8.41 3.19
N LEU A 72 -1.81 -9.07 3.71
CA LEU A 72 -1.59 -9.32 5.14
C LEU A 72 -0.52 -8.36 5.67
N TYR A 73 -0.90 -7.57 6.65
CA TYR A 73 -0.02 -6.70 7.44
C TYR A 73 0.33 -7.43 8.73
N LEU A 74 1.60 -7.77 8.92
CA LEU A 74 2.08 -8.45 10.13
C LEU A 74 2.70 -7.40 11.06
N SER A 75 2.28 -7.41 12.31
CA SER A 75 2.89 -6.56 13.35
C SER A 75 4.32 -6.97 13.65
N GLY A 76 5.12 -6.03 14.14
CA GLY A 76 6.48 -6.29 14.60
C GLY A 76 6.53 -7.45 15.59
N GLN A 77 7.46 -8.37 15.37
CA GLN A 77 7.74 -9.50 16.24
C GLN A 77 9.17 -9.42 16.76
N LEU A 78 9.30 -9.59 18.07
CA LEU A 78 10.55 -9.82 18.77
C LEU A 78 10.89 -11.31 18.78
N GLY A 79 12.13 -11.65 19.11
CA GLY A 79 12.57 -13.02 19.35
C GLY A 79 12.04 -13.59 20.66
N ARG A 80 10.71 -13.56 20.88
CA ARG A 80 10.07 -14.05 22.10
C ARG A 80 9.61 -15.49 21.92
N ASP A 81 9.89 -16.31 22.90
CA ASP A 81 9.29 -17.64 23.02
C ASP A 81 7.77 -17.52 23.29
N PRO A 82 6.90 -18.11 22.44
CA PRO A 82 5.46 -18.02 22.61
C PRO A 82 4.93 -18.61 23.93
N ALA A 83 5.63 -19.59 24.50
CA ALA A 83 5.19 -20.27 25.74
C ALA A 83 5.48 -19.43 26.99
N THR A 84 6.63 -18.75 27.03
CA THR A 84 7.09 -17.99 28.19
C THR A 84 6.89 -16.49 28.05
N ALA A 85 6.68 -16.01 26.82
CA ALA A 85 6.65 -14.59 26.44
C ALA A 85 7.98 -13.84 26.74
N MET A 86 9.06 -14.53 27.05
CA MET A 86 10.38 -13.97 27.30
C MET A 86 11.22 -14.00 26.00
N LEU A 87 12.21 -13.12 25.89
CA LEU A 87 13.21 -13.21 24.82
C LEU A 87 13.98 -14.52 24.93
N VAL A 88 14.22 -15.17 23.78
CA VAL A 88 15.06 -16.37 23.75
C VAL A 88 16.52 -15.97 24.03
N PRO A 89 17.28 -16.76 24.79
CA PRO A 89 18.70 -16.49 25.01
C PRO A 89 19.51 -16.72 23.73
N GLY A 90 20.61 -15.96 23.55
CA GLY A 90 21.52 -16.11 22.40
C GLY A 90 21.64 -14.86 21.52
N GLY A 91 21.02 -13.75 21.91
CA GLY A 91 21.14 -12.45 21.23
C GLY A 91 20.61 -12.46 19.81
N ILE A 92 21.21 -11.63 18.95
CA ILE A 92 20.68 -11.35 17.60
C ILE A 92 20.39 -12.60 16.77
N ASP A 93 21.21 -13.64 16.81
CA ASP A 93 21.03 -14.85 15.98
C ASP A 93 19.78 -15.63 16.42
N ALA A 94 19.66 -15.90 17.73
CA ALA A 94 18.53 -16.64 18.28
C ALA A 94 17.25 -15.80 18.21
N GLU A 95 17.31 -14.52 18.54
CA GLU A 95 16.18 -13.61 18.50
C GLU A 95 15.67 -13.41 17.06
N THR A 96 16.55 -13.26 16.08
CA THR A 96 16.17 -13.16 14.65
C THR A 96 15.44 -14.41 14.21
N ARG A 97 15.98 -15.60 14.51
CA ARG A 97 15.35 -16.87 14.15
C ARG A 97 13.97 -17.00 14.79
N GLN A 98 13.86 -16.70 16.07
CA GLN A 98 12.59 -16.80 16.78
C GLN A 98 11.56 -15.78 16.28
N ALA A 99 11.96 -14.55 16.00
CA ALA A 99 11.08 -13.52 15.43
C ALA A 99 10.52 -13.97 14.06
N LEU A 100 11.37 -14.55 13.20
CA LEU A 100 10.95 -15.09 11.91
C LEU A 100 10.03 -16.31 12.07
N VAL A 101 10.28 -17.20 13.00
CA VAL A 101 9.38 -18.32 13.33
C VAL A 101 8.01 -17.78 13.78
N ASN A 102 7.98 -16.79 14.65
CA ASN A 102 6.73 -16.17 15.12
C ASN A 102 5.94 -15.55 13.95
N LEU A 103 6.62 -14.83 13.04
CA LEU A 103 6.01 -14.29 11.82
C LEU A 103 5.49 -15.39 10.89
N GLY A 104 6.22 -16.50 10.77
CA GLY A 104 5.80 -17.68 10.02
C GLY A 104 4.49 -18.27 10.53
N GLU A 105 4.27 -18.31 11.84
CA GLU A 105 3.00 -18.75 12.42
C GLU A 105 1.84 -17.80 12.07
N VAL A 106 2.08 -16.48 12.02
CA VAL A 106 1.06 -15.51 11.58
C VAL A 106 0.75 -15.67 10.10
N LEU A 107 1.75 -15.86 9.24
CA LEU A 107 1.57 -16.16 7.82
C LEU A 107 0.73 -17.42 7.64
N LYS A 108 1.08 -18.50 8.31
CA LYS A 108 0.37 -19.79 8.26
C LYS A 108 -1.09 -19.66 8.70
N ALA A 109 -1.38 -18.92 9.76
CA ALA A 109 -2.75 -18.67 10.22
C ALA A 109 -3.59 -17.86 9.20
N ALA A 110 -2.93 -17.15 8.28
CA ALA A 110 -3.57 -16.46 7.15
C ALA A 110 -3.65 -17.34 5.89
N GLY A 111 -3.12 -18.56 5.89
CA GLY A 111 -3.01 -19.43 4.71
C GLY A 111 -1.92 -18.96 3.73
N MET A 112 -0.85 -18.36 4.25
CA MET A 112 0.32 -17.85 3.51
C MET A 112 1.61 -18.45 4.05
N ASP A 113 2.73 -18.21 3.35
CA ASP A 113 4.08 -18.55 3.79
C ASP A 113 5.08 -17.43 3.40
N PHE A 114 6.38 -17.64 3.63
CA PHE A 114 7.41 -16.65 3.35
C PHE A 114 7.52 -16.25 1.87
N ARG A 115 7.05 -17.06 0.93
CA ARG A 115 7.01 -16.73 -0.52
C ARG A 115 5.99 -15.64 -0.84
N ASN A 116 5.02 -15.43 0.03
CA ASN A 116 4.03 -14.37 -0.08
C ASN A 116 4.55 -13.01 0.43
N VAL A 117 5.68 -12.98 1.16
CA VAL A 117 6.21 -11.75 1.74
C VAL A 117 6.81 -10.87 0.65
N VAL A 118 6.34 -9.62 0.56
CA VAL A 118 6.79 -8.64 -0.44
C VAL A 118 7.61 -7.51 0.17
N SER A 119 7.45 -7.26 1.47
CA SER A 119 8.17 -6.18 2.16
C SER A 119 8.48 -6.56 3.60
N VAL A 120 9.68 -6.21 4.06
CA VAL A 120 10.17 -6.42 5.42
C VAL A 120 10.80 -5.15 5.94
N THR A 121 10.48 -4.78 7.19
CA THR A 121 11.24 -3.79 7.94
C THR A 121 11.83 -4.48 9.16
N ALA A 122 13.15 -4.41 9.31
CA ALA A 122 13.87 -4.92 10.45
C ALA A 122 14.48 -3.76 11.26
N PHE A 123 14.19 -3.75 12.53
CA PHE A 123 14.77 -2.81 13.50
C PHE A 123 15.79 -3.59 14.33
N ILE A 124 17.03 -3.10 14.41
CA ILE A 124 18.11 -3.72 15.19
C ILE A 124 18.66 -2.74 16.22
N SER A 125 19.04 -3.24 17.38
CA SER A 125 19.55 -2.39 18.46
C SER A 125 21.01 -1.96 18.25
N ASP A 126 21.81 -2.74 17.51
CA ASP A 126 23.20 -2.42 17.17
C ASP A 126 23.53 -2.88 15.75
N PHE A 127 24.01 -1.96 14.90
CA PHE A 127 24.41 -2.27 13.51
C PHE A 127 25.64 -3.18 13.42
N LYS A 128 26.40 -3.36 14.51
CA LYS A 128 27.47 -4.36 14.57
C LYS A 128 26.94 -5.78 14.34
N ASP A 129 25.69 -6.04 14.69
CA ASP A 129 25.02 -7.33 14.50
C ASP A 129 24.43 -7.52 13.09
N PHE A 130 24.53 -6.52 12.19
CA PHE A 130 23.89 -6.55 10.87
C PHE A 130 24.26 -7.78 10.04
N GLN A 131 25.52 -8.21 10.06
CA GLN A 131 25.97 -9.40 9.30
C GLN A 131 25.42 -10.70 9.91
N ARG A 132 25.35 -10.79 11.23
CA ARG A 132 24.80 -11.92 11.95
C ARG A 132 23.28 -12.04 11.69
N PHE A 133 22.57 -10.92 11.78
CA PHE A 133 21.17 -10.82 11.38
C PHE A 133 20.96 -11.32 9.94
N ASN A 134 21.77 -10.86 8.98
CA ASN A 134 21.67 -11.28 7.58
C ASN A 134 21.93 -12.78 7.39
N ALA A 135 22.83 -13.37 8.15
CA ALA A 135 23.11 -14.82 8.07
C ALA A 135 21.85 -15.63 8.40
N VAL A 136 21.17 -15.31 9.50
CA VAL A 136 19.92 -15.98 9.90
C VAL A 136 18.77 -15.65 8.94
N TYR A 137 18.65 -14.39 8.50
CA TYR A 137 17.60 -13.97 7.57
C TYR A 137 17.61 -14.78 6.26
N ARG A 138 18.80 -15.12 5.71
CA ARG A 138 18.96 -15.93 4.51
C ARG A 138 18.41 -17.36 4.66
N GLU A 139 18.32 -17.89 5.88
CA GLU A 139 17.75 -19.23 6.11
C GLU A 139 16.25 -19.27 5.73
N PHE A 140 15.55 -18.13 5.85
CA PHE A 140 14.12 -18.00 5.56
C PHE A 140 13.84 -17.42 4.16
N PHE A 141 14.76 -16.63 3.62
CA PHE A 141 14.64 -15.96 2.32
C PHE A 141 15.85 -16.27 1.44
N SER A 142 15.96 -17.54 1.05
CA SER A 142 17.08 -18.03 0.24
C SER A 142 16.92 -17.76 -1.26
N THR A 143 15.69 -17.60 -1.75
CA THR A 143 15.35 -17.38 -3.16
C THR A 143 14.38 -16.20 -3.23
N ASP A 144 14.62 -15.28 -4.18
CA ASP A 144 13.79 -14.11 -4.45
C ASP A 144 13.38 -13.35 -3.15
N PRO A 145 14.36 -12.82 -2.39
CA PRO A 145 14.07 -12.16 -1.12
C PRO A 145 13.19 -10.92 -1.32
N PRO A 146 12.29 -10.60 -0.37
CA PRO A 146 11.42 -9.43 -0.44
C PRO A 146 12.22 -8.13 -0.37
N ALA A 147 11.60 -7.03 -0.78
CA ALA A 147 12.13 -5.70 -0.51
C ALA A 147 12.32 -5.51 1.00
N ARG A 148 13.47 -4.96 1.43
CA ARG A 148 13.78 -4.81 2.85
C ARG A 148 14.43 -3.48 3.19
N ALA A 149 13.96 -2.87 4.28
CA ALA A 149 14.71 -1.86 5.03
C ALA A 149 15.23 -2.47 6.34
N THR A 150 16.46 -2.12 6.72
CA THR A 150 17.01 -2.46 8.05
C THR A 150 17.58 -1.19 8.67
N VAL A 151 17.13 -0.87 9.87
CA VAL A 151 17.50 0.36 10.56
C VAL A 151 17.93 0.07 12.00
N GLN A 152 18.92 0.82 12.48
CA GLN A 152 19.24 0.82 13.90
C GLN A 152 18.30 1.74 14.64
N VAL A 153 17.84 1.31 15.82
CA VAL A 153 16.97 2.07 16.71
C VAL A 153 17.63 2.30 18.06
N ALA A 154 17.16 3.29 18.80
CA ALA A 154 17.69 3.63 20.12
C ALA A 154 17.42 2.53 21.16
N GLY A 155 16.42 1.68 20.96
CA GLY A 155 16.07 0.55 21.81
C GLY A 155 14.81 -0.13 21.36
N LEU A 156 14.64 -1.38 21.77
CA LEU A 156 13.47 -2.21 21.53
C LEU A 156 12.88 -2.68 22.86
N ASN A 157 11.60 -3.03 22.85
CA ASN A 157 10.94 -3.54 24.04
C ASN A 157 11.68 -4.74 24.63
N LEU A 158 11.73 -4.87 25.95
CA LEU A 158 12.46 -5.90 26.69
C LEU A 158 13.99 -5.90 26.48
N GLY A 159 14.55 -4.88 25.84
CA GLY A 159 15.98 -4.87 25.46
C GLY A 159 16.30 -5.84 24.32
N ALA A 160 15.35 -6.15 23.45
CA ALA A 160 15.53 -7.04 22.32
C ALA A 160 16.62 -6.54 21.37
N ALA A 161 17.32 -7.48 20.74
CA ALA A 161 18.32 -7.19 19.71
C ALA A 161 17.66 -6.87 18.35
N VAL A 162 16.46 -7.40 18.10
CA VAL A 162 15.76 -7.24 16.82
C VAL A 162 14.23 -7.22 16.97
N GLU A 163 13.58 -6.44 16.09
CA GLU A 163 12.16 -6.52 15.80
C GLU A 163 11.97 -6.57 14.29
N ILE A 164 11.06 -7.41 13.81
CA ILE A 164 10.81 -7.58 12.37
C ILE A 164 9.30 -7.47 12.12
N GLN A 165 8.92 -6.62 11.16
CA GLN A 165 7.56 -6.56 10.62
C GLN A 165 7.54 -6.88 9.13
N MET A 166 6.40 -7.33 8.60
CA MET A 166 6.27 -7.77 7.22
C MET A 166 4.94 -7.35 6.60
N ILE A 167 4.94 -7.31 5.25
CA ILE A 167 3.74 -7.26 4.43
C ILE A 167 3.81 -8.45 3.47
N ALA A 168 2.71 -9.21 3.40
CA ALA A 168 2.58 -10.34 2.48
C ALA A 168 1.33 -10.18 1.60
N VAL A 169 1.38 -10.75 0.38
CA VAL A 169 0.29 -10.69 -0.60
C VAL A 169 0.02 -12.10 -1.15
N ARG A 170 -1.25 -12.44 -1.36
CA ARG A 170 -1.69 -13.69 -2.01
C ARG A 170 -1.44 -13.68 -3.49
#